data_500e3cb392e6713b01a31106de4486a5
#
_entry.id   500e3cb392e6713b01a31106de4486a5
#
_cell.length_a   1.000
_cell.length_b   1.000
_cell.length_c   1.000
_cell.angle_alpha   90.00
_cell.angle_beta   90.00
_cell.angle_gamma   90.00
#
_symmetry.space_group_name_H-M   'P 1'
#
loop_
_entity.id
_entity.type
_entity.pdbx_description
1 polymer ?
#
loop_
_entity_poly.entity_id
_entity_poly.type
_entity_poly.pdbx_seq_one_letter_code
_entity_poly.pdbx_strand_id
1 'polypeptide(L)'
;MDKQKIFSNLNLFKGDSDTICKDASIWIDGNIIKYAGPSSEFTNTSHNIERVDLGGKTVIPGMTESHAHISYTNNGPLELDKTPIEEAMIKTVDNARIMLGSGFTS
;
A
#
# COMPACT_ATOMS: atom_id res chain seq x y z
N MET A 1 -1.24 4.96 20.42
CA MET A 1 -1.48 3.51 20.35
C MET A 1 -1.81 3.17 18.92
N ASP A 2 -0.91 2.48 18.24
CA ASP A 2 -1.14 2.01 16.89
C ASP A 2 -2.31 1.02 16.92
N LYS A 3 -3.37 1.33 16.16
CA LYS A 3 -4.58 0.51 16.17
C LYS A 3 -4.31 -0.77 15.38
N GLN A 4 -4.54 -1.90 16.03
CA GLN A 4 -4.57 -3.19 15.34
C GLN A 4 -5.80 -3.27 14.43
N LYS A 5 -5.63 -3.86 13.25
CA LYS A 5 -6.70 -4.08 12.28
C LYS A 5 -6.63 -5.49 11.70
N ILE A 6 -7.80 -6.09 11.53
CA ILE A 6 -7.95 -7.34 10.80
C ILE A 6 -8.81 -7.08 9.58
N PHE A 7 -8.28 -7.38 8.41
CA PHE A 7 -9.01 -7.40 7.15
C PHE A 7 -9.41 -8.83 6.83
N SER A 8 -10.64 -9.05 6.43
CA SER A 8 -11.20 -10.37 6.13
C SER A 8 -12.00 -10.35 4.83
N ASN A 9 -12.45 -11.52 4.37
CA ASN A 9 -13.25 -11.68 3.16
C ASN A 9 -12.53 -11.04 1.96
N LEU A 10 -11.30 -11.47 1.70
CA LEU A 10 -10.46 -10.95 0.62
C LEU A 10 -9.77 -12.09 -0.15
N ASN A 11 -9.35 -11.78 -1.37
CA ASN A 11 -8.42 -12.59 -2.13
C ASN A 11 -7.02 -12.00 -1.95
N LEU A 12 -6.04 -12.82 -1.60
CA LEU A 12 -4.68 -12.36 -1.32
C LEU A 12 -3.70 -12.89 -2.36
N PHE A 13 -3.03 -11.99 -3.06
CA PHE A 13 -1.85 -12.27 -3.85
C PHE A 13 -0.63 -11.78 -3.09
N LYS A 14 0.27 -12.67 -2.66
CA LYS A 14 1.45 -12.30 -1.86
C LYS A 14 2.66 -11.91 -2.70
N GLY A 15 2.67 -12.27 -3.99
CA GLY A 15 3.79 -12.02 -4.88
C GLY A 15 4.95 -13.03 -4.75
N ASP A 16 4.78 -14.07 -3.94
CA ASP A 16 5.75 -15.15 -3.73
C ASP A 16 5.50 -16.38 -4.61
N SER A 17 4.36 -16.41 -5.30
CA SER A 17 3.93 -17.47 -6.21
C SER A 17 2.90 -16.95 -7.20
N ASP A 18 2.53 -17.74 -8.20
CA ASP A 18 1.50 -17.41 -9.20
C ASP A 18 0.06 -17.64 -8.69
N THR A 19 -0.11 -17.94 -7.41
CA THR A 19 -1.40 -18.32 -6.86
C THR A 19 -2.03 -17.20 -6.03
N ILE A 20 -3.36 -17.13 -6.09
CA ILE A 20 -4.17 -16.25 -5.26
C ILE A 20 -4.79 -17.10 -4.15
N CYS A 21 -4.54 -16.73 -2.91
CA CYS A 21 -5.22 -17.31 -1.76
C CYS A 21 -6.63 -16.69 -1.67
N LYS A 22 -7.66 -17.49 -1.94
CA LYS A 22 -9.07 -17.09 -1.77
C LYS A 22 -9.44 -17.21 -0.30
N ASP A 23 -10.40 -16.40 0.15
CA ASP A 23 -10.84 -16.34 1.54
C ASP A 23 -9.67 -16.19 2.51
N ALA A 24 -8.96 -15.08 2.37
CA ALA A 24 -7.80 -14.75 3.19
C ALA A 24 -8.15 -13.71 4.26
N SER A 25 -7.25 -13.65 5.26
CA SER A 25 -7.24 -12.63 6.29
C SER A 25 -5.86 -11.98 6.40
N ILE A 26 -5.85 -10.68 6.73
CA ILE A 26 -4.63 -9.93 7.01
C ILE A 26 -4.79 -9.27 8.37
N TRP A 27 -3.81 -9.45 9.25
CA TRP A 27 -3.74 -8.77 10.55
C TRP A 27 -2.56 -7.82 10.59
N ILE A 28 -2.83 -6.57 10.88
CA ILE A 28 -1.84 -5.49 10.99
C ILE A 28 -1.82 -5.00 12.45
N ASP A 29 -0.62 -4.79 12.96
CA ASP A 29 -0.34 -4.18 14.26
C ASP A 29 0.61 -2.99 14.05
N GLY A 30 0.07 -1.78 14.11
CA GLY A 30 0.80 -0.58 13.73
C GLY A 30 1.23 -0.62 12.25
N ASN A 31 2.53 -0.69 12.04
CA ASN A 31 3.16 -0.77 10.71
C ASN A 31 3.64 -2.19 10.34
N ILE A 32 3.27 -3.21 11.12
CA ILE A 32 3.72 -4.59 10.91
C ILE A 32 2.55 -5.48 10.51
N ILE A 33 2.72 -6.25 9.44
CA ILE A 33 1.82 -7.34 9.08
C ILE A 33 2.16 -8.54 9.97
N LYS A 34 1.24 -8.89 10.87
CA LYS A 34 1.39 -10.04 11.80
C LYS A 34 0.93 -11.35 11.18
N TYR A 35 -0.03 -11.27 10.25
CA TYR A 35 -0.55 -12.42 9.53
C TYR A 35 -1.03 -12.00 8.14
N ALA A 36 -0.80 -12.83 7.15
CA ALA A 36 -1.38 -12.71 5.82
C ALA A 36 -1.48 -14.11 5.18
N GLY A 37 -2.69 -14.65 5.08
CA GLY A 37 -2.90 -16.02 4.60
C GLY A 37 -4.36 -16.48 4.69
N PRO A 38 -4.61 -17.80 4.54
CA PRO A 38 -5.95 -18.38 4.57
C PRO A 38 -6.71 -18.03 5.86
N SER A 39 -7.98 -17.62 5.74
CA SER A 39 -8.81 -17.32 6.93
C SER A 39 -8.98 -18.53 7.83
N SER A 40 -8.95 -19.75 7.28
CA SER A 40 -9.07 -21.00 8.04
C SER A 40 -7.90 -21.26 9.00
N GLU A 41 -6.73 -20.68 8.75
CA GLU A 41 -5.53 -20.80 9.59
C GLU A 41 -5.36 -19.63 10.56
N PHE A 42 -6.24 -18.62 10.46
CA PHE A 42 -6.14 -17.40 11.27
C PHE A 42 -6.78 -17.62 12.65
N THR A 43 -5.97 -17.50 13.71
CA THR A 43 -6.36 -17.87 15.08
C THR A 43 -6.59 -16.69 16.03
N ASN A 44 -6.42 -15.44 15.57
CA ASN A 44 -6.63 -14.28 16.44
C ASN A 44 -8.12 -14.03 16.70
N THR A 45 -8.57 -14.30 17.92
CA THR A 45 -9.96 -14.15 18.38
C THR A 45 -10.17 -12.91 19.26
N SER A 46 -9.21 -12.02 19.38
CA SER A 46 -9.34 -10.81 20.20
C SER A 46 -10.55 -9.96 19.76
N HIS A 47 -11.41 -9.61 20.72
CA HIS A 47 -12.62 -8.82 20.47
C HIS A 47 -12.36 -7.29 20.33
N ASN A 48 -11.19 -6.82 20.77
CA ASN A 48 -10.86 -5.38 20.79
C ASN A 48 -10.08 -4.90 19.54
N ILE A 49 -10.06 -5.69 18.46
CA ILE A 49 -9.40 -5.34 17.22
C ILE A 49 -10.44 -4.89 16.19
N GLU A 50 -10.16 -3.77 15.53
CA GLU A 50 -10.99 -3.30 14.42
C GLU A 50 -11.00 -4.34 13.30
N ARG A 51 -12.19 -4.74 12.85
CA ARG A 51 -12.38 -5.70 11.76
C ARG A 51 -13.00 -5.01 10.55
N VAL A 52 -12.40 -5.22 9.39
CA VAL A 52 -12.80 -4.63 8.11
C VAL A 52 -13.08 -5.76 7.13
N ASP A 53 -14.32 -5.85 6.66
CA ASP A 53 -14.72 -6.76 5.59
C ASP A 53 -14.39 -6.11 4.23
N LEU A 54 -13.58 -6.76 3.41
CA LEU A 54 -13.20 -6.26 2.09
C LEU A 54 -14.13 -6.73 0.96
N GLY A 55 -15.17 -7.50 1.26
CA GLY A 55 -16.20 -7.86 0.29
C GLY A 55 -15.67 -8.63 -0.92
N GLY A 56 -14.69 -9.51 -0.73
CA GLY A 56 -14.09 -10.31 -1.81
C GLY A 56 -13.07 -9.56 -2.70
N LYS A 57 -12.66 -8.34 -2.31
CA LYS A 57 -11.63 -7.59 -3.05
C LYS A 57 -10.30 -8.32 -3.05
N THR A 58 -9.50 -8.09 -4.09
CA THR A 58 -8.14 -8.62 -4.15
C THR A 58 -7.17 -7.63 -3.54
N VAL A 59 -6.34 -8.13 -2.65
CA VAL A 59 -5.23 -7.39 -2.01
C VAL A 59 -3.92 -7.91 -2.57
N ILE A 60 -3.05 -6.98 -2.92
CA ILE A 60 -1.70 -7.24 -3.42
C ILE A 60 -0.69 -6.46 -2.57
N PRO A 61 0.59 -6.82 -2.56
CA PRO A 61 1.65 -5.99 -2.01
C PRO A 61 1.68 -4.62 -2.70
N GLY A 62 2.20 -3.61 -2.01
CA GLY A 62 2.52 -2.34 -2.64
C GLY A 62 3.46 -2.55 -3.83
N MET A 63 3.20 -1.84 -4.92
CA MET A 63 4.01 -1.93 -6.13
C MET A 63 5.33 -1.17 -5.96
N THR A 64 6.35 -1.63 -6.67
CA THR A 64 7.65 -0.97 -6.79
C THR A 64 7.74 -0.31 -8.17
N GLU A 65 8.08 0.97 -8.19
CA GLU A 65 8.45 1.66 -9.42
C GLU A 65 9.97 1.61 -9.58
N SER A 66 10.44 0.95 -10.62
CA SER A 66 11.87 0.74 -10.82
C SER A 66 12.61 1.95 -11.38
N HIS A 67 11.90 2.93 -11.90
CA HIS A 67 12.47 4.17 -12.45
C HIS A 67 11.49 5.33 -12.32
N ALA A 68 11.62 6.13 -11.29
CA ALA A 68 10.78 7.30 -11.08
C ALA A 68 11.60 8.57 -10.81
N HIS A 69 11.07 9.68 -11.29
CA HIS A 69 11.56 11.02 -11.01
C HIS A 69 10.43 11.82 -10.37
N ILE A 70 10.20 11.64 -9.07
CA ILE A 70 9.07 12.30 -8.38
C ILE A 70 9.17 13.82 -8.37
N SER A 71 10.36 14.38 -8.58
CA SER A 71 10.58 15.82 -8.70
C SER A 71 10.25 16.38 -10.08
N TYR A 72 10.04 15.53 -11.08
CA TYR A 72 9.76 15.99 -12.43
C TYR A 72 8.29 16.38 -12.58
N THR A 73 8.06 17.41 -13.39
CA THR A 73 6.75 17.86 -13.82
C THR A 73 6.53 17.42 -15.28
N ASN A 74 5.38 17.74 -15.83
CA ASN A 74 5.11 17.55 -17.27
C ASN A 74 6.02 18.39 -18.19
N ASN A 75 6.72 19.38 -17.61
CA ASN A 75 7.78 20.10 -18.29
C ASN A 75 9.04 19.25 -18.28
N GLY A 76 9.82 19.29 -19.32
CA GLY A 76 11.05 18.51 -19.42
C GLY A 76 12.06 18.83 -18.31
N PRO A 77 13.07 17.97 -18.11
CA PRO A 77 14.05 18.14 -17.03
C PRO A 77 14.81 19.48 -17.07
N LEU A 78 14.93 20.09 -18.24
CA LEU A 78 15.57 21.42 -18.41
C LEU A 78 14.74 22.57 -17.83
N GLU A 79 13.47 22.35 -17.52
CA GLU A 79 12.61 23.37 -16.89
C GLU A 79 12.74 23.36 -15.35
N LEU A 80 13.31 22.31 -14.76
CA LEU A 80 13.53 22.23 -13.30
C LEU A 80 14.46 23.32 -12.81
N ASP A 81 15.52 23.64 -13.56
CA ASP A 81 16.48 24.70 -13.22
C ASP A 81 15.87 26.09 -13.18
N LYS A 82 14.70 26.27 -13.83
CA LYS A 82 13.96 27.53 -13.88
C LYS A 82 12.85 27.62 -12.83
N THR A 83 12.52 26.52 -12.19
CA THR A 83 11.44 26.45 -11.20
C THR A 83 11.98 26.85 -9.82
N PRO A 84 11.34 27.80 -9.11
CA PRO A 84 11.71 28.09 -7.73
C PRO A 84 11.70 26.83 -6.88
N ILE A 85 12.69 26.69 -5.98
CA ILE A 85 12.89 25.48 -5.20
C ILE A 85 11.67 25.13 -4.33
N GLU A 86 10.98 26.14 -3.83
CA GLU A 86 9.76 25.99 -3.03
C GLU A 86 8.62 25.39 -3.86
N GLU A 87 8.47 25.83 -5.10
CA GLU A 87 7.47 25.28 -6.02
C GLU A 87 7.83 23.85 -6.41
N ALA A 88 9.09 23.59 -6.70
CA ALA A 88 9.58 22.24 -7.03
C ALA A 88 9.34 21.26 -5.88
N MET A 89 9.55 21.69 -4.62
CA MET A 89 9.28 20.87 -3.44
C MET A 89 7.79 20.53 -3.29
N ILE A 90 6.90 21.50 -3.49
CA ILE A 90 5.45 21.27 -3.41
C ILE A 90 5.02 20.24 -4.47
N LYS A 91 5.48 20.41 -5.70
CA LYS A 91 5.19 19.47 -6.81
C LYS A 91 5.74 18.06 -6.52
N THR A 92 6.93 17.96 -5.94
CA THR A 92 7.51 16.68 -5.53
C THR A 92 6.63 15.96 -4.51
N VAL A 93 6.13 16.68 -3.50
CA VAL A 93 5.24 16.12 -2.49
C VAL A 93 3.92 15.66 -3.11
N ASP A 94 3.35 16.43 -4.03
CA ASP A 94 2.11 16.06 -4.70
C ASP A 94 2.30 14.84 -5.60
N ASN A 95 3.40 14.76 -6.35
CA ASN A 95 3.74 13.58 -7.15
C ASN A 95 3.92 12.33 -6.29
N ALA A 96 4.61 12.45 -5.14
CA ALA A 96 4.75 11.35 -4.19
C ALA A 96 3.39 10.87 -3.65
N ARG A 97 2.46 11.79 -3.36
CA ARG A 97 1.09 11.44 -2.94
C ARG A 97 0.32 10.71 -4.04
N ILE A 98 0.45 11.15 -5.29
CA ILE A 98 -0.19 10.51 -6.43
C ILE A 98 0.35 9.09 -6.60
N MET A 99 1.67 8.91 -6.56
CA MET A 99 2.30 7.58 -6.66
C MET A 99 1.84 6.65 -5.54
N LEU A 100 1.87 7.12 -4.30
CA LEU A 100 1.39 6.35 -3.15
C LEU A 100 -0.10 6.01 -3.28
N GLY A 101 -0.92 6.98 -3.69
CA GLY A 101 -2.36 6.77 -3.92
C GLY A 101 -2.66 5.82 -5.09
N SER A 102 -1.71 5.63 -6.00
CA SER A 102 -1.78 4.66 -7.10
C SER A 102 -1.28 3.26 -6.72
N GLY A 103 -0.80 3.10 -5.47
CA GLY A 103 -0.35 1.81 -4.93
C GLY A 103 1.15 1.55 -5.00
N PHE A 104 1.96 2.53 -5.39
CA PHE A 104 3.42 2.41 -5.36
C PHE A 104 3.94 2.77 -3.96
N THR A 105 4.64 1.85 -3.33
CA THR A 105 5.15 2.01 -1.95
C THR A 105 6.68 2.01 -1.87
N SER A 106 7.35 1.72 -2.99
CA SER A 106 8.82 1.72 -3.11
C SER A 106 9.27 1.97 -4.54
#